data_c16b35c79e3284df8ed066012a7c2ace
#
_entry.id   c16b35c79e3284df8ed066012a7c2ace
#
_cell.length_a   1.000
_cell.length_b   1.000
_cell.length_c   1.000
_cell.angle_alpha   90.00
_cell.angle_beta   90.00
_cell.angle_gamma   90.00
#
_symmetry.space_group_name_H-M   'P 1'
#
loop_
_entity.id
_entity.type
_entity.pdbx_description
1 polymer ?
#
loop_
_entity_poly.entity_id
_entity_poly.type
_entity_poly.pdbx_seq_one_letter_code
_entity_poly.pdbx_strand_id
1 'polypeptide(L)'
;IHVVPKEYLNMIVTLGVPTILIVLFAQVVATEMRTTFKDIAYTFIGIFYVVFFIMFVAFIDGMPNGKILIWYVILAAWGTDIFAYLIGKHFGKHKFSKVSPKKSIEGCIGGTVGAVILMLIYTYVANTYWGMNYSYLFITGIGIILSLVGQIGDFAASSIKRFVDIKDYSNLIPGHGGMLDR
;
A
#
# COMPACT_ATOMS: atom_id res chain seq x y z
N ILE A 1 -2.02 22.51 -8.01
CA ILE A 1 -0.94 21.75 -7.36
C ILE A 1 0.20 21.71 -8.36
N HIS A 2 1.33 22.36 -8.02
CA HIS A 2 2.50 22.36 -8.88
C HIS A 2 3.04 20.93 -8.92
N VAL A 3 2.89 20.28 -10.06
CA VAL A 3 3.55 18.99 -10.34
C VAL A 3 5.05 19.28 -10.29
N VAL A 4 5.77 18.58 -9.41
CA VAL A 4 7.24 18.70 -9.33
C VAL A 4 7.80 18.42 -10.72
N PRO A 5 8.57 19.33 -11.32
CA PRO A 5 9.14 19.11 -12.65
C PRO A 5 9.95 17.81 -12.68
N LYS A 6 9.87 17.05 -13.78
CA LYS A 6 10.56 15.77 -13.95
C LYS A 6 12.05 15.81 -13.62
N GLU A 7 12.68 16.97 -13.86
CA GLU A 7 14.09 17.21 -13.55
C GLU A 7 14.38 17.11 -12.05
N TYR A 8 13.53 17.68 -11.20
CA TYR A 8 13.68 17.57 -9.73
C TYR A 8 13.40 16.15 -9.24
N LEU A 9 12.45 15.45 -9.85
CA LEU A 9 12.17 14.07 -9.50
C LEU A 9 13.38 13.18 -9.81
N ASN A 10 13.97 13.32 -10.99
CA ASN A 10 15.20 12.62 -11.36
C ASN A 10 16.36 12.97 -10.43
N MET A 11 16.51 14.25 -10.06
CA MET A 11 17.54 14.70 -9.12
C MET A 11 17.33 14.08 -7.73
N ILE A 12 16.11 14.08 -7.22
CA ILE A 12 15.77 13.48 -5.92
C ILE A 12 16.09 11.97 -5.91
N VAL A 13 15.75 11.24 -6.96
CA VAL A 13 16.06 9.80 -7.05
C VAL A 13 17.56 9.58 -7.19
N THR A 14 18.24 10.35 -8.07
CA THR A 14 19.67 10.16 -8.37
C THR A 14 20.56 10.55 -7.18
N LEU A 15 20.22 11.59 -6.43
CA LEU A 15 20.99 12.04 -5.28
C LEU A 15 20.46 11.48 -3.96
N GLY A 16 19.16 11.27 -3.84
CA GLY A 16 18.51 10.82 -2.60
C GLY A 16 18.94 9.42 -2.19
N VAL A 17 18.92 8.47 -3.12
CA VAL A 17 19.29 7.06 -2.83
C VAL A 17 20.77 6.96 -2.36
N PRO A 18 21.76 7.51 -3.10
CA PRO A 18 23.14 7.50 -2.63
C PRO A 18 23.32 8.23 -1.30
N THR A 19 22.65 9.38 -1.10
CA THR A 19 22.74 10.14 0.14
C THR A 19 22.23 9.32 1.33
N ILE A 20 21.09 8.66 1.21
CA ILE A 20 20.55 7.78 2.25
C ILE A 20 21.55 6.67 2.58
N LEU A 21 22.13 6.01 1.57
CA LEU A 21 23.12 4.96 1.78
C LEU A 21 24.35 5.48 2.49
N ILE A 22 24.89 6.64 2.07
CA ILE A 22 26.06 7.27 2.71
C ILE A 22 25.76 7.57 4.18
N VAL A 23 24.60 8.13 4.50
CA VAL A 23 24.20 8.44 5.88
C VAL A 23 24.10 7.16 6.71
N LEU A 24 23.48 6.10 6.17
CA LEU A 24 23.34 4.82 6.87
C LEU A 24 24.72 4.16 7.11
N PHE A 25 25.63 4.19 6.14
CA PHE A 25 26.98 3.67 6.33
C PHE A 25 27.80 4.53 7.30
N ALA A 26 27.68 5.85 7.23
CA ALA A 26 28.33 6.75 8.20
C ALA A 26 27.86 6.47 9.63
N GLN A 27 26.61 6.10 9.83
CA GLN A 27 26.05 5.72 11.13
C GLN A 27 26.74 4.45 11.69
N VAL A 28 27.05 3.44 10.87
CA VAL A 28 27.81 2.25 11.32
C VAL A 28 29.18 2.63 11.84
N VAL A 29 29.87 3.50 11.11
CA VAL A 29 31.19 3.97 11.52
C VAL A 29 31.10 4.79 12.81
N ALA A 30 30.14 5.72 12.89
CA ALA A 30 29.99 6.60 14.06
C ALA A 30 29.57 5.83 15.33
N THR A 31 28.87 4.70 15.20
CA THR A 31 28.41 3.86 16.32
C THR A 31 29.42 2.75 16.69
N GLU A 32 30.64 2.78 16.13
CA GLU A 32 31.66 1.76 16.36
C GLU A 32 31.11 0.33 16.16
N MET A 33 30.38 0.09 15.05
CA MET A 33 29.79 -1.18 14.68
C MET A 33 28.65 -1.68 15.63
N ARG A 34 28.11 -0.84 16.50
CA ARG A 34 26.89 -1.20 17.25
C ARG A 34 25.69 -1.36 16.32
N THR A 35 25.64 -0.53 15.27
CA THR A 35 24.71 -0.70 14.15
C THR A 35 25.32 -1.68 13.15
N THR A 36 24.62 -2.75 12.83
CA THR A 36 25.10 -3.80 11.93
C THR A 36 24.70 -3.53 10.48
N PHE A 37 25.34 -4.20 9.53
CA PHE A 37 24.92 -4.16 8.12
C PHE A 37 23.49 -4.67 7.92
N LYS A 38 23.00 -5.58 8.80
CA LYS A 38 21.60 -6.03 8.78
C LYS A 38 20.64 -4.88 9.10
N ASP A 39 20.97 -4.05 10.07
CA ASP A 39 20.15 -2.89 10.47
C ASP A 39 20.08 -1.87 9.34
N ILE A 40 21.20 -1.64 8.63
CA ILE A 40 21.21 -0.80 7.42
C ILE A 40 20.28 -1.39 6.35
N ALA A 41 20.43 -2.68 6.06
CA ALA A 41 19.63 -3.33 5.02
C ALA A 41 18.12 -3.24 5.34
N TYR A 42 17.72 -3.48 6.57
CA TYR A 42 16.33 -3.36 7.00
C TYR A 42 15.83 -1.92 6.94
N THR A 43 16.64 -0.95 7.37
CA THR A 43 16.27 0.47 7.31
C THR A 43 16.13 0.94 5.87
N PHE A 44 17.08 0.57 5.01
CA PHE A 44 17.04 0.91 3.59
C PHE A 44 15.84 0.32 2.88
N ILE A 45 15.56 -0.99 3.09
CA ILE A 45 14.40 -1.65 2.53
C ILE A 45 13.11 -1.00 3.04
N GLY A 46 13.02 -0.66 4.33
CA GLY A 46 11.85 -0.01 4.91
C GLY A 46 11.60 1.38 4.29
N ILE A 47 12.62 2.21 4.19
CA ILE A 47 12.52 3.54 3.56
C ILE A 47 12.15 3.38 2.09
N PHE A 48 12.85 2.51 1.36
CA PHE A 48 12.59 2.28 -0.05
C PHE A 48 11.17 1.77 -0.28
N TYR A 49 10.72 0.79 0.50
CA TYR A 49 9.37 0.22 0.41
C TYR A 49 8.29 1.31 0.59
N VAL A 50 8.40 2.12 1.65
CA VAL A 50 7.39 3.15 1.95
C VAL A 50 7.43 4.29 0.91
N VAL A 51 8.61 4.86 0.66
CA VAL A 51 8.76 6.02 -0.24
C VAL A 51 8.41 5.65 -1.67
N PHE A 52 8.89 4.50 -2.15
CA PHE A 52 8.63 4.03 -3.51
C PHE A 52 7.13 3.90 -3.80
N PHE A 53 6.37 3.26 -2.90
CA PHE A 53 4.93 3.10 -3.11
C PHE A 53 4.16 4.42 -2.97
N ILE A 54 4.55 5.31 -2.06
CA ILE A 54 3.93 6.64 -1.95
C ILE A 54 4.18 7.49 -3.22
N MET A 55 5.36 7.38 -3.83
CA MET A 55 5.67 8.08 -5.08
C MET A 55 4.71 7.73 -6.22
N PHE A 56 4.19 6.50 -6.28
CA PHE A 56 3.20 6.13 -7.29
C PHE A 56 1.89 6.94 -7.15
N VAL A 57 1.48 7.30 -5.94
CA VAL A 57 0.31 8.15 -5.72
C VAL A 57 0.54 9.54 -6.33
N ALA A 58 1.73 10.11 -6.10
CA ALA A 58 2.11 11.39 -6.71
C ALA A 58 2.22 11.30 -8.24
N PHE A 59 2.70 10.17 -8.75
CA PHE A 59 2.77 9.90 -10.19
C PHE A 59 1.36 9.84 -10.83
N ILE A 60 0.43 9.14 -10.18
CA ILE A 60 -0.97 9.07 -10.63
C ILE A 60 -1.63 10.45 -10.59
N ASP A 61 -1.38 11.26 -9.55
CA ASP A 61 -1.93 12.63 -9.46
C ASP A 61 -1.49 13.51 -10.64
N GLY A 62 -0.26 13.31 -11.13
CA GLY A 62 0.27 14.00 -12.31
C GLY A 62 -0.28 13.54 -13.67
N MET A 63 -1.05 12.47 -13.74
CA MET A 63 -1.66 11.97 -14.97
C MET A 63 -2.91 12.77 -15.37
N PRO A 64 -3.31 12.74 -16.65
CA PRO A 64 -4.64 13.22 -17.05
C PRO A 64 -5.72 12.52 -16.22
N ASN A 65 -6.61 13.31 -15.61
CA ASN A 65 -7.63 12.82 -14.68
C ASN A 65 -7.10 12.09 -13.42
N GLY A 66 -5.86 12.38 -13.02
CA GLY A 66 -5.19 11.73 -11.88
C GLY A 66 -6.01 11.74 -10.60
N LYS A 67 -6.71 12.83 -10.29
CA LYS A 67 -7.61 12.93 -9.14
C LYS A 67 -8.74 11.88 -9.16
N ILE A 68 -9.26 11.55 -10.35
CA ILE A 68 -10.27 10.51 -10.51
C ILE A 68 -9.60 9.13 -10.35
N LEU A 69 -8.41 8.96 -10.93
CA LEU A 69 -7.67 7.69 -10.87
C LEU A 69 -7.23 7.31 -9.45
N ILE A 70 -6.85 8.28 -8.63
CA ILE A 70 -6.48 8.03 -7.21
C ILE A 70 -7.65 7.38 -6.45
N TRP A 71 -8.89 7.81 -6.71
CA TRP A 71 -10.04 7.22 -6.05
C TRP A 71 -10.22 5.74 -6.35
N TYR A 72 -9.84 5.27 -7.55
CA TYR A 72 -9.86 3.83 -7.83
C TYR A 72 -8.90 3.05 -6.92
N VAL A 73 -7.71 3.59 -6.66
CA VAL A 73 -6.74 2.96 -5.74
C VAL A 73 -7.28 2.94 -4.31
N ILE A 74 -7.85 4.05 -3.85
CA ILE A 74 -8.43 4.18 -2.51
C ILE A 74 -9.62 3.23 -2.35
N LEU A 75 -10.53 3.19 -3.32
CA LEU A 75 -11.71 2.32 -3.28
C LEU A 75 -11.34 0.84 -3.37
N ALA A 76 -10.30 0.50 -4.14
CA ALA A 76 -9.78 -0.87 -4.16
C ALA A 76 -9.22 -1.28 -2.80
N ALA A 77 -8.39 -0.45 -2.17
CA ALA A 77 -7.78 -0.75 -0.87
C ALA A 77 -8.84 -0.83 0.24
N TRP A 78 -9.61 0.24 0.45
CA TRP A 78 -10.62 0.30 1.50
C TRP A 78 -11.74 -0.72 1.26
N GLY A 79 -12.19 -0.86 0.00
CA GLY A 79 -13.21 -1.84 -0.36
C GLY A 79 -12.77 -3.25 -0.03
N THR A 80 -11.53 -3.61 -0.40
CA THR A 80 -10.97 -4.91 -0.07
C THR A 80 -10.97 -5.17 1.43
N ASP A 81 -10.49 -4.22 2.24
CA ASP A 81 -10.39 -4.39 3.69
C ASP A 81 -11.77 -4.48 4.36
N ILE A 82 -12.69 -3.60 4.00
CA ILE A 82 -14.03 -3.56 4.57
C ILE A 82 -14.78 -4.86 4.26
N PHE A 83 -14.83 -5.26 2.99
CA PHE A 83 -15.57 -6.45 2.58
C PHE A 83 -14.86 -7.74 3.02
N ALA A 84 -13.52 -7.77 3.04
CA ALA A 84 -12.78 -8.90 3.59
C ALA A 84 -13.09 -9.10 5.07
N TYR A 85 -13.18 -8.02 5.84
CA TYR A 85 -13.57 -8.09 7.25
C TYR A 85 -15.02 -8.54 7.42
N LEU A 86 -15.97 -7.92 6.70
CA LEU A 86 -17.39 -8.24 6.83
C LEU A 86 -17.67 -9.68 6.45
N ILE A 87 -17.20 -10.12 5.29
CA ILE A 87 -17.43 -11.48 4.78
C ILE A 87 -16.64 -12.49 5.60
N GLY A 88 -15.38 -12.17 5.93
CA GLY A 88 -14.54 -13.03 6.77
C GLY A 88 -15.09 -13.25 8.17
N LYS A 89 -15.76 -12.25 8.76
CA LYS A 89 -16.42 -12.35 10.06
C LYS A 89 -17.66 -13.25 10.04
N HIS A 90 -18.47 -13.16 8.99
CA HIS A 90 -19.74 -13.88 8.93
C HIS A 90 -19.63 -15.27 8.26
N PHE A 91 -18.77 -15.41 7.27
CA PHE A 91 -18.64 -16.59 6.43
C PHE A 91 -17.26 -17.27 6.49
N GLY A 92 -16.27 -16.68 7.19
CA GLY A 92 -14.90 -17.17 7.23
C GLY A 92 -14.75 -18.47 7.99
N LYS A 93 -14.68 -19.59 7.27
CA LYS A 93 -14.44 -20.93 7.83
C LYS A 93 -12.98 -21.37 7.72
N HIS A 94 -12.32 -21.02 6.60
CA HIS A 94 -10.97 -21.46 6.29
C HIS A 94 -9.98 -20.33 6.57
N LYS A 95 -9.07 -20.55 7.54
CA LYS A 95 -8.01 -19.58 7.87
C LYS A 95 -6.95 -19.60 6.78
N PHE A 96 -6.53 -18.40 6.34
CA PHE A 96 -5.58 -18.28 5.23
C PHE A 96 -4.14 -18.59 5.66
N SER A 97 -3.70 -18.10 6.82
CA SER A 97 -2.28 -18.19 7.22
C SER A 97 -2.10 -18.14 8.73
N LYS A 98 -1.03 -18.78 9.22
CA LYS A 98 -0.57 -18.65 10.61
C LYS A 98 -0.06 -17.24 10.94
N VAL A 99 0.40 -16.48 9.94
CA VAL A 99 0.91 -15.11 10.08
C VAL A 99 -0.21 -14.12 10.40
N SER A 100 -1.39 -14.34 9.82
CA SER A 100 -2.58 -13.52 10.07
C SER A 100 -3.80 -14.43 10.34
N PRO A 101 -3.95 -14.96 11.56
CA PRO A 101 -4.99 -15.95 11.88
C PRO A 101 -6.41 -15.39 11.85
N LYS A 102 -6.57 -14.07 11.75
CA LYS A 102 -7.87 -13.40 11.63
C LYS A 102 -8.39 -13.36 10.19
N LYS A 103 -7.54 -13.57 9.17
CA LYS A 103 -7.95 -13.56 7.76
C LYS A 103 -8.42 -14.95 7.33
N SER A 104 -9.47 -14.97 6.53
CA SER A 104 -10.05 -16.17 5.92
C SER A 104 -10.02 -16.09 4.40
N ILE A 105 -10.03 -17.24 3.75
CA ILE A 105 -10.06 -17.34 2.28
C ILE A 105 -11.34 -16.71 1.74
N GLU A 106 -12.47 -16.98 2.38
CA GLU A 106 -13.79 -16.42 2.02
C GLU A 106 -13.78 -14.89 2.14
N GLY A 107 -13.11 -14.37 3.20
CA GLY A 107 -12.91 -12.94 3.37
C GLY A 107 -12.07 -12.34 2.25
N CYS A 108 -10.98 -13.01 1.83
CA CYS A 108 -10.14 -12.54 0.73
C CYS A 108 -10.91 -12.46 -0.60
N ILE A 109 -11.68 -13.50 -0.93
CA ILE A 109 -12.53 -13.52 -2.13
C ILE A 109 -13.60 -12.43 -2.04
N GLY A 110 -14.27 -12.36 -0.90
CA GLY A 110 -15.31 -11.35 -0.67
C GLY A 110 -14.79 -9.92 -0.71
N GLY A 111 -13.59 -9.69 -0.20
CA GLY A 111 -12.88 -8.41 -0.30
C GLY A 111 -12.65 -7.99 -1.75
N THR A 112 -12.16 -8.92 -2.58
CA THR A 112 -11.93 -8.67 -4.00
C THR A 112 -13.24 -8.35 -4.73
N VAL A 113 -14.28 -9.15 -4.52
CA VAL A 113 -15.59 -8.92 -5.15
C VAL A 113 -16.17 -7.58 -4.71
N GLY A 114 -16.14 -7.28 -3.41
CA GLY A 114 -16.64 -6.02 -2.87
C GLY A 114 -15.90 -4.79 -3.40
N ALA A 115 -14.56 -4.86 -3.50
CA ALA A 115 -13.75 -3.80 -4.09
C ALA A 115 -14.12 -3.54 -5.55
N VAL A 116 -14.25 -4.60 -6.34
CA VAL A 116 -14.67 -4.50 -7.76
C VAL A 116 -16.04 -3.85 -7.88
N ILE A 117 -17.01 -4.24 -7.06
CA ILE A 117 -18.36 -3.63 -7.06
C ILE A 117 -18.27 -2.13 -6.77
N LEU A 118 -17.52 -1.71 -5.75
CA LEU A 118 -17.33 -0.29 -5.44
C LEU A 118 -16.69 0.48 -6.60
N MET A 119 -15.67 -0.09 -7.23
CA MET A 119 -15.01 0.53 -8.38
C MET A 119 -15.96 0.63 -9.59
N LEU A 120 -16.82 -0.35 -9.84
CA LEU A 120 -17.82 -0.31 -10.90
C LEU A 120 -18.90 0.75 -10.64
N ILE A 121 -19.36 0.90 -9.40
CA ILE A 121 -20.28 1.97 -9.00
C ILE A 121 -19.62 3.34 -9.25
N TYR A 122 -18.36 3.49 -8.83
CA TYR A 122 -17.61 4.72 -9.07
C TYR A 122 -17.39 4.99 -10.57
N THR A 123 -17.14 3.95 -11.38
CA THR A 123 -17.02 4.07 -12.84
C THR A 123 -18.33 4.54 -13.46
N TYR A 124 -19.46 4.03 -13.00
CA TYR A 124 -20.77 4.50 -13.46
C TYR A 124 -20.95 5.99 -13.17
N VAL A 125 -20.60 6.45 -11.98
CA VAL A 125 -20.64 7.89 -11.61
C VAL A 125 -19.69 8.69 -12.49
N ALA A 126 -18.44 8.24 -12.67
CA ALA A 126 -17.44 8.94 -13.47
C ALA A 126 -17.84 9.07 -14.94
N ASN A 127 -18.38 8.00 -15.52
CA ASN A 127 -18.85 8.03 -16.91
C ASN A 127 -20.09 8.90 -17.09
N THR A 128 -21.04 8.87 -16.14
CA THR A 128 -22.32 9.59 -16.27
C THR A 128 -22.17 11.08 -15.97
N TYR A 129 -21.47 11.45 -14.90
CA TYR A 129 -21.43 12.83 -14.42
C TYR A 129 -20.19 13.60 -14.85
N TRP A 130 -19.07 12.93 -15.11
CA TRP A 130 -17.80 13.58 -15.51
C TRP A 130 -17.42 13.30 -16.95
N GLY A 131 -18.30 12.61 -17.71
CA GLY A 131 -18.09 12.36 -19.13
C GLY A 131 -16.91 11.45 -19.44
N MET A 132 -16.49 10.62 -18.48
CA MET A 132 -15.42 9.66 -18.69
C MET A 132 -15.96 8.45 -19.47
N ASN A 133 -15.12 7.89 -20.35
CA ASN A 133 -15.48 6.70 -21.13
C ASN A 133 -14.67 5.48 -20.69
N TYR A 134 -14.64 5.21 -19.37
CA TYR A 134 -13.92 4.06 -18.84
C TYR A 134 -14.66 2.75 -19.12
N SER A 135 -13.96 1.77 -19.66
CA SER A 135 -14.51 0.44 -19.91
C SER A 135 -14.72 -0.31 -18.58
N TYR A 136 -15.94 -0.78 -18.35
CA TYR A 136 -16.28 -1.57 -17.16
C TYR A 136 -15.47 -2.87 -17.06
N LEU A 137 -15.23 -3.55 -18.20
CA LEU A 137 -14.42 -4.77 -18.23
C LEU A 137 -12.97 -4.49 -17.83
N PHE A 138 -12.39 -3.39 -18.31
CA PHE A 138 -11.04 -2.98 -17.97
C PHE A 138 -10.92 -2.64 -16.47
N ILE A 139 -11.87 -1.88 -15.93
CA ILE A 139 -11.91 -1.55 -14.50
C ILE A 139 -12.10 -2.79 -13.64
N THR A 140 -12.90 -3.77 -14.07
CA THR A 140 -13.04 -5.05 -13.37
C THR A 140 -11.68 -5.76 -13.27
N GLY A 141 -10.95 -5.88 -14.37
CA GLY A 141 -9.62 -6.50 -14.40
C GLY A 141 -8.63 -5.79 -13.49
N ILE A 142 -8.56 -4.45 -13.57
CA ILE A 142 -7.70 -3.64 -12.68
C ILE A 142 -8.13 -3.81 -11.22
N GLY A 143 -9.42 -3.78 -10.92
CA GLY A 143 -9.95 -3.93 -9.57
C GLY A 143 -9.55 -5.25 -8.91
N ILE A 144 -9.61 -6.36 -9.66
CA ILE A 144 -9.11 -7.66 -9.20
C ILE A 144 -7.61 -7.59 -8.89
N ILE A 145 -6.81 -7.05 -9.80
CA ILE A 145 -5.36 -6.95 -9.62
C ILE A 145 -5.02 -6.08 -8.41
N LEU A 146 -5.60 -4.89 -8.30
CA LEU A 146 -5.35 -3.98 -7.18
C LEU A 146 -5.74 -4.59 -5.83
N SER A 147 -6.88 -5.27 -5.77
CA SER A 147 -7.33 -5.97 -4.56
C SER A 147 -6.36 -7.08 -4.15
N LEU A 148 -5.93 -7.92 -5.10
CA LEU A 148 -4.98 -9.01 -4.84
C LEU A 148 -3.62 -8.48 -4.38
N VAL A 149 -3.10 -7.46 -5.07
CA VAL A 149 -1.82 -6.82 -4.70
C VAL A 149 -1.92 -6.16 -3.32
N GLY A 150 -3.04 -5.48 -3.01
CA GLY A 150 -3.29 -4.90 -1.69
C GLY A 150 -3.30 -5.96 -0.60
N GLN A 151 -3.96 -7.10 -0.81
CA GLN A 151 -3.97 -8.21 0.14
C GLN A 151 -2.57 -8.80 0.36
N ILE A 152 -1.77 -8.97 -0.71
CA ILE A 152 -0.39 -9.44 -0.61
C ILE A 152 0.44 -8.42 0.19
N GLY A 153 0.26 -7.11 -0.04
CA GLY A 153 0.95 -6.06 0.70
C GLY A 153 0.65 -6.09 2.19
N ASP A 154 -0.61 -6.30 2.57
CA ASP A 154 -1.00 -6.41 3.98
C ASP A 154 -0.46 -7.71 4.64
N PHE A 155 -0.41 -8.82 3.91
CA PHE A 155 0.29 -10.02 4.39
C PHE A 155 1.79 -9.79 4.56
N ALA A 156 2.44 -9.10 3.62
CA ALA A 156 3.85 -8.76 3.70
C ALA A 156 4.15 -7.87 4.91
N ALA A 157 3.38 -6.80 5.11
CA ALA A 157 3.51 -5.92 6.28
C ALA A 157 3.29 -6.68 7.60
N SER A 158 2.31 -7.58 7.63
CA SER A 158 2.07 -8.44 8.80
C SER A 158 3.22 -9.40 9.06
N SER A 159 3.82 -9.97 8.01
CA SER A 159 4.98 -10.87 8.11
C SER A 159 6.22 -10.14 8.64
N ILE A 160 6.48 -8.92 8.17
CA ILE A 160 7.57 -8.08 8.66
C ILE A 160 7.40 -7.81 10.17
N LYS A 161 6.19 -7.44 10.61
CA LYS A 161 5.91 -7.23 12.06
C LYS A 161 6.21 -8.47 12.88
N ARG A 162 5.80 -9.66 12.41
CA ARG A 162 6.07 -10.92 13.13
C ARG A 162 7.56 -11.28 13.12
N PHE A 163 8.27 -10.97 12.04
CA PHE A 163 9.71 -11.24 11.95
C PHE A 163 10.52 -10.45 12.99
N VAL A 164 10.07 -9.23 13.34
CA VAL A 164 10.71 -8.39 14.36
C VAL A 164 9.99 -8.45 15.73
N ASP A 165 9.12 -9.45 15.95
CA ASP A 165 8.37 -9.68 17.19
C ASP A 165 7.54 -8.49 17.69
N ILE A 166 7.09 -7.63 16.76
CA ILE A 166 6.17 -6.53 17.08
C ILE A 166 4.76 -6.84 16.56
N LYS A 167 3.78 -6.17 17.15
CA LYS A 167 2.39 -6.25 16.71
C LYS A 167 2.01 -5.06 15.84
N ASP A 168 2.40 -3.87 16.25
CA ASP A 168 2.13 -2.61 15.57
C ASP A 168 3.46 -1.87 15.37
N TYR A 169 3.60 -1.12 14.27
CA TYR A 169 4.84 -0.39 13.95
C TYR A 169 5.12 0.76 14.92
N SER A 170 4.08 1.36 15.49
CA SER A 170 4.20 2.34 16.57
C SER A 170 2.91 2.47 17.37
N ASN A 171 2.94 3.23 18.47
CA ASN A 171 1.77 3.55 19.30
C ASN A 171 1.34 5.02 19.13
N LEU A 172 1.54 5.60 17.94
CA LEU A 172 1.27 7.01 17.67
C LEU A 172 -0.22 7.35 17.85
N ILE A 173 -1.10 6.43 17.44
CA ILE A 173 -2.55 6.59 17.58
C ILE A 173 -3.02 5.62 18.66
N PRO A 174 -3.46 6.13 19.85
CA PRO A 174 -3.91 5.28 20.96
C PRO A 174 -4.99 4.28 20.51
N GLY A 175 -4.76 3.00 20.76
CA GLY A 175 -5.67 1.91 20.38
C GLY A 175 -5.70 1.53 18.89
N HIS A 176 -4.96 2.23 18.03
CA HIS A 176 -4.97 2.03 16.57
C HIS A 176 -3.60 1.74 15.96
N GLY A 177 -2.51 1.86 16.71
CA GLY A 177 -1.16 1.63 16.21
C GLY A 177 -0.52 2.85 15.55
N GLY A 178 0.42 2.62 14.64
CA GLY A 178 1.14 3.67 13.92
C GLY A 178 0.50 4.07 12.59
N MET A 179 1.10 5.10 11.98
CA MET A 179 0.68 5.58 10.66
C MET A 179 0.84 4.49 9.58
N LEU A 180 1.91 3.69 9.64
CA LEU A 180 2.18 2.61 8.70
C LEU A 180 1.23 1.41 8.90
N ASP A 181 0.60 1.31 10.06
CA ASP A 181 -0.39 0.26 10.33
C ASP A 181 -1.76 0.58 9.69
N ARG A 182 -1.97 1.82 9.18
CA ARG A 182 -3.21 2.35 8.61
C ARG A 182 -3.05 2.82 7.19
#